data_174306a7b9c22e50c557cd7ceb7b54ca
#
_entry.id   174306a7b9c22e50c557cd7ceb7b54ca
#
_cell.length_a   1.000
_cell.length_b   1.000
_cell.length_c   1.000
_cell.angle_alpha   90.00
_cell.angle_beta   90.00
_cell.angle_gamma   90.00
#
_symmetry.space_group_name_H-M   'P 1'
#
loop_
_entity.id
_entity.type
_entity.pdbx_description
1 polymer ?
#
loop_
_entity_poly.entity_id
_entity_poly.type
_entity_poly.pdbx_seq_one_letter_code
_entity_poly.pdbx_strand_id
1 'polypeptide(L)'
;LNVLLITFSFPPAGGVGVLRALSLAKYLPENGIRVDVLTARNAPAVGKDLSLLQQVPSEVQVHRTWTLDLPFWLRKSVKKAITGGKASSPSTASQSSSKKNPLRRWIGNLLLPDPQIGWLPFALPAAARIIRKRSIDAVLITVPPYSSVRLVTKLRRLFPDLPIVLDFRDEWLSTTIDLVSFNNNSRARMIARKTESEGVRDATSVVMVTEAARRELQARYPDIPAEKFLCINNGYDVAPPTEQTYSRPGQGQQIVLTYIGTVYGSTAPGTFVEAVLALPPEIRSRLRVRYIGHIETPAYREQLLSLGETIELKGFIPQAEALAAIRSTDYLLLITHDRINVAAKFYDYLGGGKPILAAVHPEGDVRRLLEETHSGQWADSGDPQAIRRMLEEAVTSFNLAAKPNFERIASYHRRPLTARYAAILKQLVEDKRKKGRALP
;
A
#
# COMPACT_ATOMS: atom_id res chain seq x y z
N LEU A 1 6.26 26.89 -7.89
CA LEU A 1 5.28 26.35 -6.96
C LEU A 1 6.02 25.65 -5.83
N ASN A 2 5.72 26.03 -4.56
CA ASN A 2 6.31 25.46 -3.37
C ASN A 2 5.29 24.56 -2.66
N VAL A 3 5.62 23.29 -2.44
CA VAL A 3 4.72 22.29 -1.85
C VAL A 3 5.32 21.72 -0.58
N LEU A 4 4.53 21.64 0.47
CA LEU A 4 4.87 20.91 1.68
C LEU A 4 4.27 19.51 1.62
N LEU A 5 5.13 18.50 1.48
CA LEU A 5 4.77 17.08 1.61
C LEU A 5 4.85 16.67 3.09
N ILE A 6 3.72 16.29 3.67
CA ILE A 6 3.65 15.79 5.04
C ILE A 6 3.47 14.28 5.01
N THR A 7 4.43 13.56 5.57
CA THR A 7 4.43 12.10 5.68
C THR A 7 5.05 11.66 6.99
N PHE A 8 4.46 10.70 7.67
CA PHE A 8 5.01 10.21 8.94
C PHE A 8 6.34 9.47 8.75
N SER A 9 6.42 8.62 7.74
CA SER A 9 7.60 7.82 7.42
C SER A 9 8.26 8.31 6.14
N PHE A 10 9.58 8.52 6.19
CA PHE A 10 10.40 8.96 5.06
C PHE A 10 11.81 8.37 5.19
N PRO A 11 12.62 8.20 4.13
CA PRO A 11 13.98 7.70 4.26
C PRO A 11 14.79 8.39 5.37
N PRO A 12 15.61 7.65 6.15
CA PRO A 12 16.07 6.28 5.94
C PRO A 12 15.15 5.18 6.49
N ALA A 13 13.88 5.46 6.85
CA ALA A 13 12.93 4.41 7.15
C ALA A 13 12.73 3.52 5.91
N GLY A 14 12.78 2.20 6.10
CA GLY A 14 12.55 1.21 5.05
C GLY A 14 11.08 0.77 4.97
N GLY A 15 10.78 0.00 3.95
CA GLY A 15 9.48 -0.62 3.69
C GLY A 15 8.64 0.11 2.65
N VAL A 16 7.65 -0.62 2.11
CA VAL A 16 6.81 -0.14 0.98
C VAL A 16 6.05 1.16 1.27
N GLY A 17 5.71 1.41 2.55
CA GLY A 17 4.99 2.62 2.95
C GLY A 17 5.76 3.93 2.75
N VAL A 18 7.08 3.87 2.51
CA VAL A 18 7.93 5.03 2.28
C VAL A 18 8.02 5.40 0.81
N LEU A 19 7.85 4.42 -0.08
CA LEU A 19 8.17 4.54 -1.50
C LEU A 19 7.31 5.58 -2.23
N ARG A 20 6.03 5.74 -1.86
CA ARG A 20 5.16 6.76 -2.48
C ARG A 20 5.58 8.17 -2.12
N ALA A 21 5.89 8.44 -0.85
CA ALA A 21 6.38 9.74 -0.41
C ALA A 21 7.75 10.06 -1.01
N LEU A 22 8.63 9.05 -1.11
CA LEU A 22 9.93 9.18 -1.76
C LEU A 22 9.78 9.54 -3.24
N SER A 23 8.89 8.85 -3.98
CA SER A 23 8.68 9.17 -5.40
C SER A 23 8.09 10.57 -5.62
N LEU A 24 7.20 11.03 -4.73
CA LEU A 24 6.73 12.41 -4.76
C LEU A 24 7.88 13.41 -4.56
N ALA A 25 8.73 13.18 -3.57
CA ALA A 25 9.91 14.02 -3.33
C ALA A 25 10.91 13.99 -4.49
N LYS A 26 11.07 12.82 -5.16
CA LYS A 26 12.01 12.60 -6.27
C LYS A 26 11.53 13.24 -7.57
N TYR A 27 10.24 13.12 -7.91
CA TYR A 27 9.75 13.47 -9.25
C TYR A 27 8.92 14.75 -9.33
N LEU A 28 8.44 15.33 -8.21
CA LEU A 28 7.79 16.64 -8.24
C LEU A 28 8.75 17.76 -8.69
N PRO A 29 10.05 17.78 -8.29
CA PRO A 29 11.02 18.76 -8.78
C PRO A 29 11.18 18.74 -10.31
N GLU A 30 11.16 17.56 -10.95
CA GLU A 30 11.19 17.42 -12.41
C GLU A 30 10.01 18.11 -13.11
N ASN A 31 8.92 18.35 -12.37
CA ASN A 31 7.72 19.05 -12.83
C ASN A 31 7.70 20.55 -12.45
N GLY A 32 8.84 21.10 -12.01
CA GLY A 32 8.97 22.52 -11.64
C GLY A 32 8.33 22.85 -10.29
N ILE A 33 8.23 21.88 -9.37
CA ILE A 33 7.67 22.06 -8.03
C ILE A 33 8.78 21.89 -6.98
N ARG A 34 9.04 22.96 -6.20
CA ARG A 34 9.91 22.87 -5.04
C ARG A 34 9.20 22.09 -3.92
N VAL A 35 9.90 21.12 -3.35
CA VAL A 35 9.34 20.26 -2.30
C VAL A 35 10.08 20.47 -0.97
N ASP A 36 9.32 20.79 0.05
CA ASP A 36 9.72 20.66 1.46
C ASP A 36 9.01 19.42 2.04
N VAL A 37 9.73 18.53 2.70
CA VAL A 37 9.19 17.32 3.33
C VAL A 37 9.15 17.49 4.83
N LEU A 38 7.99 17.30 5.47
CA LEU A 38 7.87 17.20 6.93
C LEU A 38 7.61 15.75 7.33
N THR A 39 8.49 15.20 8.19
CA THR A 39 8.41 13.80 8.61
C THR A 39 8.81 13.61 10.07
N ALA A 40 8.49 12.44 10.65
CA ALA A 40 8.92 12.11 12.00
C ALA A 40 10.40 11.72 12.04
N ARG A 41 11.13 12.21 13.05
CA ARG A 41 12.56 11.94 13.23
C ARG A 41 12.83 10.51 13.73
N ASN A 42 12.00 10.04 14.64
CA ASN A 42 12.10 8.77 15.34
C ASN A 42 10.91 7.85 15.04
N ALA A 43 10.41 7.93 13.80
CA ALA A 43 9.32 7.04 13.35
C ALA A 43 9.74 5.58 13.55
N PRO A 44 8.89 4.75 14.17
CA PRO A 44 9.14 3.32 14.24
C PRO A 44 9.08 2.74 12.83
N ALA A 45 10.17 2.13 12.41
CA ALA A 45 10.29 1.45 11.12
C ALA A 45 10.61 -0.04 11.33
N VAL A 46 10.20 -0.87 10.39
CA VAL A 46 10.54 -2.31 10.38
C VAL A 46 12.06 -2.50 10.18
N GLY A 47 12.73 -1.51 9.56
CA GLY A 47 14.16 -1.44 9.35
C GLY A 47 14.56 -0.08 8.80
N LYS A 48 15.87 0.17 8.74
CA LYS A 48 16.45 1.33 8.05
C LYS A 48 16.99 0.88 6.69
N ASP A 49 16.75 1.66 5.67
CA ASP A 49 17.30 1.47 4.33
C ASP A 49 17.99 2.76 3.89
N LEU A 50 19.31 2.74 3.95
CA LEU A 50 20.14 3.88 3.58
C LEU A 50 20.18 4.11 2.06
N SER A 51 19.91 3.08 1.26
CA SER A 51 19.85 3.21 -0.21
C SER A 51 18.71 4.12 -0.66
N LEU A 52 17.60 4.11 0.09
CA LEU A 52 16.48 5.02 -0.16
C LEU A 52 16.81 6.49 0.15
N LEU A 53 17.71 6.73 1.10
CA LEU A 53 18.14 8.09 1.42
C LEU A 53 18.94 8.71 0.28
N GLN A 54 19.75 7.91 -0.43
CA GLN A 54 20.54 8.36 -1.59
C GLN A 54 19.64 8.75 -2.79
N GLN A 55 18.39 8.31 -2.81
CA GLN A 55 17.43 8.65 -3.86
C GLN A 55 16.69 9.98 -3.61
N VAL A 56 16.89 10.61 -2.44
CA VAL A 56 16.30 11.92 -2.14
C VAL A 56 17.12 13.00 -2.82
N PRO A 57 16.54 13.81 -3.73
CA PRO A 57 17.28 14.88 -4.38
C PRO A 57 17.82 15.92 -3.38
N SER A 58 19.01 16.46 -3.64
CA SER A 58 19.68 17.40 -2.76
C SER A 58 18.92 18.72 -2.55
N GLU A 59 18.11 19.12 -3.53
CA GLU A 59 17.25 20.30 -3.46
C GLU A 59 16.01 20.13 -2.56
N VAL A 60 15.66 18.91 -2.18
CA VAL A 60 14.52 18.62 -1.32
C VAL A 60 14.89 18.87 0.15
N GLN A 61 14.21 19.81 0.78
CA GLN A 61 14.42 20.15 2.19
C GLN A 61 13.63 19.20 3.10
N VAL A 62 14.32 18.40 3.93
CA VAL A 62 13.68 17.44 4.83
C VAL A 62 13.67 17.93 6.27
N HIS A 63 12.50 18.30 6.76
CA HIS A 63 12.25 18.75 8.14
C HIS A 63 11.80 17.56 9.01
N ARG A 64 12.50 17.30 10.11
CA ARG A 64 12.22 16.16 10.99
C ARG A 64 11.82 16.62 12.37
N THR A 65 10.65 16.16 12.84
CA THR A 65 10.13 16.45 14.17
C THR A 65 10.06 15.20 15.03
N TRP A 66 10.06 15.37 16.33
CA TRP A 66 9.89 14.26 17.27
C TRP A 66 8.46 13.70 17.20
N THR A 67 8.29 12.47 17.64
CA THR A 67 6.99 11.87 17.94
C THR A 67 7.03 11.20 19.32
N LEU A 68 5.94 11.27 20.07
CA LEU A 68 5.74 10.57 21.33
C LEU A 68 5.32 9.11 21.10
N ASP A 69 5.81 8.51 20.03
CA ASP A 69 5.44 7.16 19.67
C ASP A 69 6.32 6.13 20.39
N LEU A 70 5.67 5.05 20.87
CA LEU A 70 6.37 3.95 21.49
C LEU A 70 7.22 3.19 20.47
N PRO A 71 8.49 2.87 20.78
CA PRO A 71 9.33 2.05 19.91
C PRO A 71 8.64 0.74 19.52
N PHE A 72 8.89 0.27 18.31
CA PHE A 72 8.21 -0.92 17.74
C PHE A 72 8.32 -2.18 18.60
N TRP A 73 9.47 -2.39 19.27
CA TRP A 73 9.69 -3.50 20.21
C TRP A 73 8.81 -3.38 21.46
N LEU A 74 8.59 -2.16 21.96
CA LEU A 74 7.73 -1.91 23.10
C LEU A 74 6.25 -2.10 22.73
N ARG A 75 5.87 -1.78 21.49
CA ARG A 75 4.51 -2.05 20.98
C ARG A 75 4.19 -3.54 20.94
N LYS A 76 5.14 -4.40 20.52
CA LYS A 76 4.97 -5.86 20.60
C LYS A 76 4.74 -6.33 22.04
N SER A 77 5.50 -5.79 22.99
CA SER A 77 5.34 -6.11 24.39
C SER A 77 4.03 -5.59 24.98
N VAL A 78 3.63 -4.37 24.62
CA VAL A 78 2.34 -3.78 25.01
C VAL A 78 1.19 -4.54 24.33
N LYS A 79 1.29 -4.90 23.05
CA LYS A 79 0.29 -5.74 22.36
C LYS A 79 0.15 -7.10 23.06
N LYS A 80 1.26 -7.78 23.37
CA LYS A 80 1.28 -9.05 24.10
C LYS A 80 0.69 -8.90 25.51
N ALA A 81 0.95 -7.79 26.18
CA ALA A 81 0.39 -7.49 27.51
C ALA A 81 -1.10 -7.09 27.44
N ILE A 82 -1.57 -6.46 26.37
CA ILE A 82 -2.98 -6.08 26.16
C ILE A 82 -3.81 -7.29 25.70
N THR A 83 -3.25 -8.18 24.87
CA THR A 83 -3.95 -9.37 24.33
C THR A 83 -3.85 -10.60 25.21
N GLY A 84 -3.16 -10.52 26.39
CA GLY A 84 -3.12 -11.62 27.37
C GLY A 84 -2.39 -12.87 26.89
N GLY A 85 -1.28 -12.72 26.15
CA GLY A 85 -0.23 -13.75 26.00
C GLY A 85 -0.68 -15.19 25.64
N LYS A 86 -1.73 -15.39 24.85
CA LYS A 86 -2.08 -16.71 24.34
C LYS A 86 -2.01 -16.69 22.81
N ALA A 87 -1.00 -17.36 22.27
CA ALA A 87 -1.13 -17.98 20.96
C ALA A 87 -2.23 -19.04 21.10
N SER A 88 -3.43 -18.74 20.62
CA SER A 88 -4.57 -19.65 20.70
C SER A 88 -4.49 -20.67 19.58
N SER A 89 -4.21 -21.92 19.96
CA SER A 89 -4.78 -23.07 19.26
C SER A 89 -6.32 -23.03 19.41
N PRO A 90 -7.11 -23.47 18.42
CA PRO A 90 -8.55 -23.47 18.51
C PRO A 90 -9.03 -24.65 19.35
N SER A 91 -9.31 -24.45 20.63
CA SER A 91 -10.10 -25.37 21.39
C SER A 91 -10.81 -24.65 22.55
N THR A 92 -12.13 -24.74 22.51
CA THR A 92 -13.14 -24.61 23.57
C THR A 92 -13.19 -23.34 24.42
N ALA A 93 -14.33 -22.70 24.30
CA ALA A 93 -14.78 -21.57 25.08
C ALA A 93 -14.69 -21.81 26.60
N SER A 94 -13.93 -20.95 27.28
CA SER A 94 -14.23 -20.59 28.66
C SER A 94 -14.09 -19.08 28.82
N GLN A 95 -15.20 -18.43 29.12
CA GLN A 95 -15.30 -17.02 29.48
C GLN A 95 -14.56 -16.81 30.82
N SER A 96 -13.31 -16.38 30.75
CA SER A 96 -12.67 -15.79 31.92
C SER A 96 -12.70 -14.25 31.75
N SER A 97 -13.59 -13.60 32.50
CA SER A 97 -13.66 -12.15 32.65
C SER A 97 -12.40 -11.64 33.37
N SER A 98 -11.31 -11.45 32.65
CA SER A 98 -10.18 -10.70 33.20
C SER A 98 -10.61 -9.23 33.30
N LYS A 99 -10.77 -8.74 34.56
CA LYS A 99 -11.04 -7.33 34.89
C LYS A 99 -10.08 -6.44 34.10
N LYS A 100 -10.57 -5.81 33.02
CA LYS A 100 -9.77 -4.96 32.15
C LYS A 100 -9.35 -3.73 32.97
N ASN A 101 -8.06 -3.61 33.28
CA ASN A 101 -7.49 -2.50 34.04
C ASN A 101 -7.93 -1.14 33.41
N PRO A 102 -8.66 -0.27 34.14
CA PRO A 102 -9.23 0.97 33.60
C PRO A 102 -8.15 1.91 33.05
N LEU A 103 -6.95 1.90 33.61
CA LEU A 103 -5.81 2.70 33.15
C LEU A 103 -5.36 2.27 31.74
N ARG A 104 -5.33 0.97 31.44
CA ARG A 104 -5.01 0.46 30.10
C ARG A 104 -6.05 0.89 29.07
N ARG A 105 -7.32 0.88 29.45
CA ARG A 105 -8.42 1.35 28.59
C ARG A 105 -8.33 2.85 28.33
N TRP A 106 -7.96 3.63 29.33
CA TRP A 106 -7.75 5.07 29.22
C TRP A 106 -6.58 5.41 28.28
N ILE A 107 -5.41 4.77 28.47
CA ILE A 107 -4.25 4.94 27.56
C ILE A 107 -4.60 4.50 26.14
N GLY A 108 -5.29 3.37 25.94
CA GLY A 108 -5.74 2.93 24.63
C GLY A 108 -6.65 3.93 23.93
N ASN A 109 -7.50 4.63 24.69
CA ASN A 109 -8.37 5.68 24.15
C ASN A 109 -7.64 6.96 23.74
N LEU A 110 -6.52 7.27 24.41
CA LEU A 110 -5.66 8.42 24.01
C LEU A 110 -4.91 8.19 22.72
N LEU A 111 -4.66 6.92 22.35
CA LEU A 111 -3.94 6.53 21.14
C LEU A 111 -4.87 6.33 19.93
N LEU A 112 -6.09 6.82 19.96
CA LEU A 112 -7.03 6.74 18.83
C LEU A 112 -6.89 7.95 17.90
N PRO A 113 -6.96 7.76 16.58
CA PRO A 113 -7.30 6.54 15.83
C PRO A 113 -6.14 5.54 15.67
N ASP A 114 -4.92 5.94 15.88
CA ASP A 114 -3.72 5.10 15.83
C ASP A 114 -2.64 5.60 16.81
N PRO A 115 -1.66 4.76 17.16
CA PRO A 115 -0.60 5.14 18.12
C PRO A 115 0.26 6.32 17.68
N GLN A 116 0.30 6.64 16.39
CA GLN A 116 1.10 7.72 15.80
C GLN A 116 0.49 9.11 16.05
N ILE A 117 -0.67 9.19 16.70
CA ILE A 117 -1.29 10.47 17.12
C ILE A 117 -0.34 11.34 17.94
N GLY A 118 0.62 10.73 18.65
CA GLY A 118 1.68 11.42 19.37
C GLY A 118 2.63 12.25 18.51
N TRP A 119 2.52 12.19 17.18
CA TRP A 119 3.25 13.05 16.27
C TRP A 119 2.62 14.43 16.09
N LEU A 120 1.31 14.53 16.18
CA LEU A 120 0.56 15.75 15.88
C LEU A 120 1.00 17.00 16.66
N PRO A 121 1.34 16.92 17.98
CA PRO A 121 1.82 18.06 18.75
C PRO A 121 3.10 18.68 18.20
N PHE A 122 3.94 17.91 17.52
CA PHE A 122 5.18 18.36 16.91
C PHE A 122 5.03 18.71 15.44
N ALA A 123 4.22 17.92 14.70
CA ALA A 123 4.02 18.10 13.28
C ALA A 123 3.25 19.39 12.95
N LEU A 124 2.17 19.71 13.69
CA LEU A 124 1.33 20.87 13.40
C LEU A 124 2.08 22.21 13.52
N PRO A 125 2.80 22.52 14.64
CA PRO A 125 3.52 23.78 14.73
C PRO A 125 4.68 23.84 13.74
N ALA A 126 5.35 22.72 13.44
CA ALA A 126 6.40 22.66 12.41
C ALA A 126 5.81 22.95 11.01
N ALA A 127 4.70 22.31 10.63
CA ALA A 127 4.01 22.56 9.37
C ALA A 127 3.61 24.05 9.25
N ALA A 128 2.99 24.61 10.27
CA ALA A 128 2.58 26.03 10.28
C ALA A 128 3.79 26.99 10.13
N ARG A 129 4.93 26.66 10.76
CA ARG A 129 6.18 27.43 10.63
C ARG A 129 6.73 27.34 9.21
N ILE A 130 6.77 26.12 8.63
CA ILE A 130 7.28 25.91 7.26
C ILE A 130 6.41 26.65 6.26
N ILE A 131 5.08 26.53 6.36
CA ILE A 131 4.12 27.19 5.47
C ILE A 131 4.39 28.70 5.43
N ARG A 132 4.56 29.36 6.59
CA ARG A 132 4.83 30.80 6.65
C ARG A 132 6.23 31.18 6.16
N LYS A 133 7.27 30.42 6.55
CA LYS A 133 8.66 30.78 6.26
C LYS A 133 9.10 30.45 4.83
N ARG A 134 8.49 29.44 4.22
CA ARG A 134 8.89 28.92 2.91
C ARG A 134 7.90 29.29 1.79
N SER A 135 6.91 30.16 2.10
CA SER A 135 5.89 30.59 1.16
C SER A 135 5.26 29.39 0.42
N ILE A 136 4.76 28.43 1.21
CA ILE A 136 4.14 27.22 0.67
C ILE A 136 2.83 27.55 -0.02
N ASP A 137 2.70 27.16 -1.29
CA ASP A 137 1.51 27.37 -2.12
C ASP A 137 0.45 26.30 -1.93
N ALA A 138 0.85 25.04 -1.63
CA ALA A 138 -0.04 23.91 -1.39
C ALA A 138 0.57 22.88 -0.43
N VAL A 139 -0.29 22.11 0.24
CA VAL A 139 0.13 21.01 1.14
C VAL A 139 -0.38 19.68 0.59
N LEU A 140 0.47 18.67 0.59
CA LEU A 140 0.13 17.28 0.27
C LEU A 140 0.37 16.42 1.52
N ILE A 141 -0.67 15.81 2.06
CA ILE A 141 -0.61 14.96 3.26
C ILE A 141 -0.88 13.52 2.86
N THR A 142 0.09 12.63 3.01
CA THR A 142 -0.07 11.20 2.70
C THR A 142 -0.25 10.37 3.97
N VAL A 143 -1.24 9.50 3.96
CA VAL A 143 -1.65 8.61 5.07
C VAL A 143 -1.70 7.15 4.61
N PRO A 144 -1.53 6.14 5.50
CA PRO A 144 -1.43 6.18 6.95
C PRO A 144 -0.08 6.74 7.47
N PRO A 145 0.03 7.11 8.79
CA PRO A 145 -0.95 6.88 9.84
C PRO A 145 -2.16 7.80 9.71
N TYR A 146 -3.35 7.26 10.05
CA TYR A 146 -4.61 7.98 9.83
C TYR A 146 -4.85 9.12 10.81
N SER A 147 -4.17 9.15 11.97
CA SER A 147 -4.11 10.32 12.84
C SER A 147 -3.63 11.57 12.10
N SER A 148 -2.78 11.43 11.07
CA SER A 148 -2.29 12.55 10.24
C SER A 148 -3.42 13.25 9.45
N VAL A 149 -4.57 12.61 9.24
CA VAL A 149 -5.77 13.24 8.65
C VAL A 149 -6.21 14.47 9.46
N ARG A 150 -6.01 14.44 10.78
CA ARG A 150 -6.33 15.60 11.66
C ARG A 150 -5.48 16.84 11.35
N LEU A 151 -4.33 16.70 10.69
CA LEU A 151 -3.54 17.83 10.23
C LEU A 151 -4.29 18.64 9.15
N VAL A 152 -5.07 17.97 8.31
CA VAL A 152 -5.91 18.63 7.29
C VAL A 152 -6.82 19.64 7.93
N THR A 153 -7.67 19.20 8.89
CA THR A 153 -8.62 20.05 9.61
C THR A 153 -7.94 21.19 10.38
N LYS A 154 -6.81 20.87 11.03
CA LYS A 154 -6.08 21.90 11.81
C LYS A 154 -5.40 22.93 10.91
N LEU A 155 -4.80 22.50 9.80
CA LEU A 155 -4.17 23.40 8.84
C LEU A 155 -5.21 24.22 8.07
N ARG A 156 -6.38 23.65 7.73
CA ARG A 156 -7.49 24.38 7.13
C ARG A 156 -7.94 25.56 8.02
N ARG A 157 -8.02 25.35 9.33
CA ARG A 157 -8.39 26.42 10.27
C ARG A 157 -7.32 27.51 10.37
N LEU A 158 -6.03 27.16 10.29
CA LEU A 158 -4.91 28.10 10.38
C LEU A 158 -4.64 28.85 9.05
N PHE A 159 -4.98 28.22 7.93
CA PHE A 159 -4.75 28.68 6.57
C PHE A 159 -5.96 28.36 5.68
N PRO A 160 -7.07 29.15 5.80
CA PRO A 160 -8.35 28.82 5.15
C PRO A 160 -8.27 28.63 3.63
N ASP A 161 -7.42 29.42 2.96
CA ASP A 161 -7.31 29.43 1.50
C ASP A 161 -6.20 28.52 0.96
N LEU A 162 -5.43 27.85 1.83
CA LEU A 162 -4.32 27.00 1.40
C LEU A 162 -4.85 25.70 0.77
N PRO A 163 -4.53 25.38 -0.49
CA PRO A 163 -4.85 24.09 -1.08
C PRO A 163 -4.23 22.93 -0.29
N ILE A 164 -5.05 21.96 0.10
CA ILE A 164 -4.63 20.76 0.84
C ILE A 164 -5.11 19.54 0.07
N VAL A 165 -4.17 18.72 -0.39
CA VAL A 165 -4.44 17.40 -0.97
C VAL A 165 -4.23 16.33 0.10
N LEU A 166 -5.25 15.51 0.32
CA LEU A 166 -5.19 14.36 1.23
C LEU A 166 -5.03 13.09 0.40
N ASP A 167 -3.93 12.38 0.58
CA ASP A 167 -3.56 11.18 -0.16
C ASP A 167 -3.67 9.94 0.72
N PHE A 168 -4.68 9.10 0.46
CA PHE A 168 -4.88 7.81 1.12
C PHE A 168 -4.15 6.70 0.35
N ARG A 169 -3.15 6.09 0.97
CA ARG A 169 -2.41 4.95 0.39
C ARG A 169 -3.15 3.62 0.52
N ASP A 170 -4.12 3.55 1.41
CA ASP A 170 -5.00 2.41 1.64
C ASP A 170 -6.39 2.93 2.00
N GLU A 171 -7.43 2.20 1.68
CA GLU A 171 -8.76 2.49 2.16
C GLU A 171 -8.82 2.21 3.67
N TRP A 172 -9.42 3.13 4.44
CA TRP A 172 -9.33 3.07 5.90
C TRP A 172 -10.44 2.26 6.56
N LEU A 173 -11.71 2.61 6.26
CA LEU A 173 -12.84 2.14 7.06
C LEU A 173 -13.42 0.82 6.58
N SER A 174 -13.26 0.48 5.30
CA SER A 174 -13.75 -0.77 4.69
C SER A 174 -12.67 -1.84 4.57
N THR A 175 -11.40 -1.51 4.88
CA THR A 175 -10.33 -2.50 4.80
C THR A 175 -10.44 -3.51 5.93
N THR A 176 -10.29 -4.79 5.59
CA THR A 176 -10.26 -5.90 6.54
C THR A 176 -8.90 -6.09 7.19
N ILE A 177 -7.90 -5.28 6.80
CA ILE A 177 -6.57 -5.32 7.40
C ILE A 177 -6.69 -4.81 8.84
N ASP A 178 -6.75 -5.74 9.77
CA ASP A 178 -6.80 -5.47 11.20
C ASP A 178 -5.44 -4.98 11.72
N LEU A 179 -5.09 -3.73 11.39
CA LEU A 179 -3.86 -3.11 11.87
C LEU A 179 -3.88 -2.88 13.39
N VAL A 180 -5.05 -2.83 14.01
CA VAL A 180 -5.25 -2.79 15.48
C VAL A 180 -6.69 -3.19 15.73
N SER A 181 -7.02 -4.29 16.37
CA SER A 181 -8.34 -4.67 16.99
C SER A 181 -9.53 -3.70 16.81
N PHE A 182 -9.61 -3.05 15.65
CA PHE A 182 -10.50 -1.92 15.34
C PHE A 182 -11.95 -2.38 15.22
N ASN A 183 -12.13 -3.61 14.71
CA ASN A 183 -13.46 -4.11 14.38
C ASN A 183 -14.36 -4.36 15.60
N ASN A 184 -13.78 -4.52 16.80
CA ASN A 184 -14.53 -4.79 18.03
C ASN A 184 -14.71 -3.58 18.96
N ASN A 185 -14.19 -2.38 18.59
CA ASN A 185 -14.28 -1.18 19.41
C ASN A 185 -15.14 -0.10 18.75
N SER A 186 -16.42 0.02 19.14
CA SER A 186 -17.36 1.00 18.61
C SER A 186 -16.87 2.46 18.73
N ARG A 187 -16.14 2.80 19.82
CA ARG A 187 -15.56 4.13 20.03
C ARG A 187 -14.43 4.42 19.04
N ALA A 188 -13.58 3.43 18.78
CA ALA A 188 -12.50 3.57 17.80
C ALA A 188 -13.06 3.81 16.40
N ARG A 189 -14.08 3.03 16.00
CA ARG A 189 -14.80 3.22 14.72
C ARG A 189 -15.45 4.60 14.63
N MET A 190 -16.10 5.06 15.68
CA MET A 190 -16.70 6.40 15.71
C MET A 190 -15.65 7.51 15.53
N ILE A 191 -14.52 7.41 16.24
CA ILE A 191 -13.42 8.38 16.12
C ILE A 191 -12.79 8.33 14.72
N ALA A 192 -12.61 7.15 14.14
CA ALA A 192 -12.09 6.99 12.79
C ALA A 192 -13.02 7.62 11.75
N ARG A 193 -14.32 7.28 11.77
CA ARG A 193 -15.34 7.88 10.89
C ARG A 193 -15.38 9.40 11.00
N LYS A 194 -15.36 9.93 12.23
CA LYS A 194 -15.33 11.38 12.45
C LYS A 194 -14.07 12.00 11.86
N THR A 195 -12.90 11.42 12.13
CA THR A 195 -11.61 11.93 11.63
C THR A 195 -11.54 11.88 10.11
N GLU A 196 -11.99 10.79 9.47
CA GLU A 196 -12.06 10.67 8.02
C GLU A 196 -13.01 11.72 7.44
N SER A 197 -14.22 11.82 7.96
CA SER A 197 -15.24 12.77 7.49
C SER A 197 -14.74 14.22 7.54
N GLU A 198 -14.18 14.65 8.69
CA GLU A 198 -13.60 15.98 8.84
C GLU A 198 -12.46 16.23 7.83
N GLY A 199 -11.53 15.28 7.72
CA GLY A 199 -10.40 15.41 6.79
C GLY A 199 -10.82 15.44 5.33
N VAL A 200 -11.76 14.59 4.92
CA VAL A 200 -12.29 14.54 3.56
C VAL A 200 -13.02 15.86 3.22
N ARG A 201 -13.81 16.40 4.14
CA ARG A 201 -14.52 17.67 3.93
C ARG A 201 -13.58 18.86 3.84
N ASP A 202 -12.57 18.92 4.70
CA ASP A 202 -11.64 20.04 4.82
C ASP A 202 -10.52 20.01 3.77
N ALA A 203 -10.20 18.85 3.19
CA ALA A 203 -9.25 18.75 2.07
C ALA A 203 -9.81 19.48 0.83
N THR A 204 -8.93 20.03 0.00
CA THR A 204 -9.30 20.60 -1.31
C THR A 204 -9.55 19.51 -2.33
N SER A 205 -8.69 18.47 -2.32
CA SER A 205 -8.84 17.24 -3.11
C SER A 205 -8.41 16.03 -2.29
N VAL A 206 -8.99 14.90 -2.60
CA VAL A 206 -8.69 13.61 -1.96
C VAL A 206 -8.24 12.64 -3.03
N VAL A 207 -7.07 12.02 -2.82
CA VAL A 207 -6.50 11.03 -3.74
C VAL A 207 -6.57 9.65 -3.09
N MET A 208 -7.05 8.66 -3.83
CA MET A 208 -7.06 7.25 -3.48
C MET A 208 -6.13 6.46 -4.41
N VAL A 209 -5.62 5.32 -3.94
CA VAL A 209 -4.67 4.51 -4.71
C VAL A 209 -5.32 3.51 -5.66
N THR A 210 -6.62 3.29 -5.52
CA THR A 210 -7.38 2.38 -6.40
C THR A 210 -8.72 3.00 -6.77
N GLU A 211 -9.26 2.61 -7.92
CA GLU A 211 -10.56 3.09 -8.36
C GLU A 211 -11.69 2.53 -7.48
N ALA A 212 -11.53 1.29 -7.00
CA ALA A 212 -12.46 0.70 -6.04
C ALA A 212 -12.50 1.49 -4.72
N ALA A 213 -11.33 1.86 -4.16
CA ALA A 213 -11.25 2.68 -2.96
C ALA A 213 -11.83 4.09 -3.18
N ARG A 214 -11.60 4.70 -4.36
CA ARG A 214 -12.18 5.98 -4.72
C ARG A 214 -13.72 5.94 -4.72
N ARG A 215 -14.29 4.94 -5.37
CA ARG A 215 -15.76 4.74 -5.42
C ARG A 215 -16.34 4.49 -4.04
N GLU A 216 -15.68 3.66 -3.24
CA GLU A 216 -16.09 3.34 -1.86
C GLU A 216 -16.12 4.62 -0.99
N LEU A 217 -15.06 5.44 -1.07
CA LEU A 217 -14.99 6.69 -0.33
C LEU A 217 -16.02 7.71 -0.83
N GLN A 218 -16.20 7.84 -2.14
CA GLN A 218 -17.20 8.73 -2.73
C GLN A 218 -18.62 8.34 -2.35
N ALA A 219 -18.95 7.02 -2.37
CA ALA A 219 -20.26 6.52 -1.95
C ALA A 219 -20.55 6.80 -0.47
N ARG A 220 -19.51 6.87 0.37
CA ARG A 220 -19.61 7.21 1.80
C ARG A 220 -19.93 8.69 2.03
N TYR A 221 -19.59 9.55 1.07
CA TYR A 221 -19.81 11.01 1.14
C TYR A 221 -20.53 11.52 -0.13
N PRO A 222 -21.81 11.15 -0.34
CA PRO A 222 -22.55 11.49 -1.55
C PRO A 222 -22.86 12.98 -1.67
N ASP A 223 -22.78 13.73 -0.59
CA ASP A 223 -22.98 15.19 -0.53
C ASP A 223 -21.74 15.98 -0.97
N ILE A 224 -20.60 15.33 -1.19
CA ILE A 224 -19.36 15.97 -1.64
C ILE A 224 -19.22 15.78 -3.15
N PRO A 225 -18.86 16.84 -3.92
CA PRO A 225 -18.68 16.75 -5.36
C PRO A 225 -17.69 15.66 -5.79
N ALA A 226 -18.05 14.90 -6.83
CA ALA A 226 -17.27 13.75 -7.31
C ALA A 226 -15.85 14.13 -7.75
N GLU A 227 -15.70 15.34 -8.29
CA GLU A 227 -14.42 15.90 -8.78
C GLU A 227 -13.37 16.05 -7.69
N LYS A 228 -13.81 16.08 -6.44
CA LYS A 228 -12.91 16.12 -5.28
C LYS A 228 -12.15 14.81 -5.07
N PHE A 229 -12.71 13.68 -5.52
CA PHE A 229 -12.19 12.34 -5.33
C PHE A 229 -11.44 11.87 -6.58
N LEU A 230 -10.13 11.72 -6.45
CA LEU A 230 -9.23 11.37 -7.54
C LEU A 230 -8.60 9.99 -7.29
N CYS A 231 -8.23 9.28 -8.35
CA CYS A 231 -7.48 8.04 -8.26
C CYS A 231 -6.09 8.22 -8.88
N ILE A 232 -5.04 8.01 -8.08
CA ILE A 232 -3.66 7.89 -8.55
C ILE A 232 -3.07 6.64 -7.93
N ASN A 233 -2.86 5.62 -8.74
CA ASN A 233 -2.38 4.32 -8.32
C ASN A 233 -0.98 4.37 -7.65
N ASN A 234 -0.63 3.31 -6.93
CA ASN A 234 0.75 3.01 -6.64
C ASN A 234 1.49 2.63 -7.93
N GLY A 235 2.82 2.57 -7.88
CA GLY A 235 3.61 2.30 -9.06
C GLY A 235 4.95 1.67 -8.75
N TYR A 236 5.71 1.34 -9.79
CA TYR A 236 7.07 0.84 -9.74
C TYR A 236 8.09 1.92 -10.14
N ASP A 237 9.39 1.68 -9.86
CA ASP A 237 10.46 2.68 -10.08
C ASP A 237 11.68 2.12 -10.83
N VAL A 238 11.57 0.88 -11.36
CA VAL A 238 12.56 0.30 -12.28
C VAL A 238 12.24 0.74 -13.72
N ALA A 239 13.20 0.58 -14.64
CA ALA A 239 12.95 0.87 -16.05
C ALA A 239 11.73 0.09 -16.56
N PRO A 240 10.79 0.75 -17.25
CA PRO A 240 9.62 0.07 -17.80
C PRO A 240 10.02 -1.09 -18.71
N PRO A 241 9.30 -2.23 -18.66
CA PRO A 241 9.55 -3.33 -19.56
C PRO A 241 9.19 -2.95 -21.00
N THR A 242 9.95 -3.51 -21.93
CA THR A 242 9.72 -3.40 -23.38
C THR A 242 9.49 -4.78 -23.97
N GLU A 243 9.10 -4.85 -25.23
CA GLU A 243 8.98 -6.13 -25.94
C GLU A 243 10.26 -6.96 -25.90
N GLN A 244 11.43 -6.30 -25.98
CA GLN A 244 12.73 -6.96 -25.94
C GLN A 244 13.10 -7.48 -24.54
N THR A 245 12.63 -6.83 -23.48
CA THR A 245 12.90 -7.22 -22.10
C THR A 245 11.84 -8.16 -21.52
N TYR A 246 10.68 -8.26 -22.17
CA TYR A 246 9.61 -9.16 -21.78
C TYR A 246 9.94 -10.58 -22.26
N SER A 247 10.22 -11.48 -21.32
CA SER A 247 10.58 -12.86 -21.67
C SER A 247 9.41 -13.81 -21.46
N ARG A 248 9.17 -14.67 -22.45
CA ARG A 248 8.25 -15.80 -22.35
C ARG A 248 8.95 -16.99 -21.69
N PRO A 249 8.21 -17.85 -20.99
CA PRO A 249 8.74 -19.12 -20.48
C PRO A 249 9.30 -20.00 -21.60
N GLY A 250 10.35 -20.77 -21.30
CA GLY A 250 10.92 -21.74 -22.25
C GLY A 250 10.06 -22.99 -22.38
N GLN A 251 9.98 -23.55 -23.59
CA GLN A 251 9.29 -24.85 -23.80
C GLN A 251 10.10 -26.01 -23.22
N GLY A 252 9.43 -26.96 -22.57
CA GLY A 252 10.00 -28.26 -22.18
C GLY A 252 10.79 -28.29 -20.87
N GLN A 253 10.97 -27.15 -20.18
CA GLN A 253 11.63 -27.06 -18.89
C GLN A 253 10.62 -27.00 -17.71
N GLN A 254 11.14 -27.17 -16.50
CA GLN A 254 10.37 -26.90 -15.29
C GLN A 254 9.96 -25.43 -15.26
N ILE A 255 8.69 -25.15 -14.98
CA ILE A 255 8.11 -23.81 -14.92
C ILE A 255 8.24 -23.28 -13.51
N VAL A 256 8.92 -22.15 -13.36
CA VAL A 256 9.10 -21.47 -12.07
C VAL A 256 8.06 -20.38 -11.89
N LEU A 257 7.24 -20.54 -10.86
CA LEU A 257 6.22 -19.57 -10.44
C LEU A 257 6.66 -18.92 -9.13
N THR A 258 6.91 -17.62 -9.12
CA THR A 258 7.46 -16.92 -7.94
C THR A 258 6.45 -15.96 -7.31
N TYR A 259 6.19 -16.16 -6.01
CA TYR A 259 5.47 -15.22 -5.15
C TYR A 259 6.48 -14.45 -4.27
N ILE A 260 6.33 -13.12 -4.20
CA ILE A 260 7.16 -12.28 -3.33
C ILE A 260 6.27 -11.46 -2.40
N GLY A 261 6.51 -11.54 -1.10
CA GLY A 261 5.85 -10.73 -0.09
C GLY A 261 5.38 -11.51 1.13
N THR A 262 4.67 -10.84 2.02
CA THR A 262 4.10 -11.47 3.21
C THR A 262 2.85 -12.26 2.86
N VAL A 263 2.71 -13.44 3.47
CA VAL A 263 1.49 -14.26 3.45
C VAL A 263 0.72 -13.97 4.74
N TYR A 264 -0.50 -13.47 4.60
CA TYR A 264 -1.42 -13.14 5.68
C TYR A 264 -2.88 -13.33 5.23
N GLY A 265 -3.87 -12.98 6.04
CA GLY A 265 -5.28 -13.28 5.79
C GLY A 265 -5.79 -13.00 4.38
N SER A 266 -5.54 -11.79 3.82
CA SER A 266 -6.01 -11.45 2.47
C SER A 266 -5.15 -12.07 1.34
N THR A 267 -4.05 -12.73 1.68
CA THR A 267 -3.19 -13.47 0.73
C THR A 267 -3.05 -14.94 1.11
N ALA A 268 -4.03 -15.46 1.86
CA ALA A 268 -4.05 -16.85 2.32
C ALA A 268 -3.91 -17.83 1.15
N PRO A 269 -3.01 -18.84 1.25
CA PRO A 269 -2.68 -19.69 0.12
C PRO A 269 -3.62 -20.90 -0.07
N GLY A 270 -4.61 -21.11 0.80
CA GLY A 270 -5.39 -22.35 0.86
C GLY A 270 -5.98 -22.80 -0.47
N THR A 271 -6.77 -21.95 -1.12
CA THR A 271 -7.39 -22.24 -2.43
C THR A 271 -6.36 -22.51 -3.54
N PHE A 272 -5.24 -21.77 -3.51
CA PHE A 272 -4.14 -22.01 -4.45
C PHE A 272 -3.48 -23.37 -4.21
N VAL A 273 -3.24 -23.73 -2.95
CA VAL A 273 -2.66 -25.04 -2.57
C VAL A 273 -3.59 -26.17 -3.02
N GLU A 274 -4.89 -26.06 -2.78
CA GLU A 274 -5.90 -27.03 -3.26
C GLU A 274 -5.85 -27.18 -4.78
N ALA A 275 -5.77 -26.08 -5.52
CA ALA A 275 -5.66 -26.11 -6.98
C ALA A 275 -4.38 -26.81 -7.46
N VAL A 276 -3.23 -26.56 -6.83
CA VAL A 276 -1.95 -27.22 -7.20
C VAL A 276 -1.98 -28.72 -6.89
N LEU A 277 -2.57 -29.12 -5.76
CA LEU A 277 -2.70 -30.54 -5.40
C LEU A 277 -3.63 -31.32 -6.34
N ALA A 278 -4.62 -30.62 -6.92
CA ALA A 278 -5.56 -31.19 -7.89
C ALA A 278 -5.01 -31.24 -9.33
N LEU A 279 -3.81 -30.74 -9.61
CA LEU A 279 -3.16 -30.82 -10.92
C LEU A 279 -2.80 -32.28 -11.27
N PRO A 280 -2.94 -32.70 -12.53
CA PRO A 280 -2.40 -33.97 -13.01
C PRO A 280 -0.92 -34.12 -12.64
N PRO A 281 -0.46 -35.33 -12.24
CA PRO A 281 0.93 -35.55 -11.80
C PRO A 281 1.97 -35.06 -12.80
N GLU A 282 1.75 -35.28 -14.09
CA GLU A 282 2.62 -34.87 -15.21
C GLU A 282 2.74 -33.35 -15.34
N ILE A 283 1.69 -32.59 -15.02
CA ILE A 283 1.70 -31.13 -15.02
C ILE A 283 2.34 -30.62 -13.72
N ARG A 284 1.96 -31.21 -12.58
CA ARG A 284 2.49 -30.81 -11.27
C ARG A 284 4.01 -31.04 -11.17
N SER A 285 4.54 -32.10 -11.74
CA SER A 285 6.00 -32.39 -11.75
C SER A 285 6.82 -31.35 -12.50
N ARG A 286 6.19 -30.63 -13.44
CA ARG A 286 6.80 -29.54 -14.20
C ARG A 286 6.71 -28.18 -13.50
N LEU A 287 5.93 -28.07 -12.43
CA LEU A 287 5.72 -26.82 -11.71
C LEU A 287 6.66 -26.70 -10.50
N ARG A 288 7.36 -25.58 -10.39
CA ARG A 288 8.13 -25.18 -9.21
C ARG A 288 7.56 -23.87 -8.67
N VAL A 289 7.02 -23.91 -7.47
CA VAL A 289 6.44 -22.72 -6.80
C VAL A 289 7.45 -22.20 -5.77
N ARG A 290 7.89 -20.96 -5.94
CA ARG A 290 8.84 -20.32 -5.04
C ARG A 290 8.13 -19.21 -4.24
N TYR A 291 8.08 -19.35 -2.92
CA TYR A 291 7.58 -18.32 -2.00
C TYR A 291 8.74 -17.61 -1.32
N ILE A 292 8.81 -16.29 -1.50
CA ILE A 292 9.85 -15.43 -0.94
C ILE A 292 9.20 -14.41 -0.02
N GLY A 293 9.54 -14.43 1.27
CA GLY A 293 9.04 -13.48 2.25
C GLY A 293 8.57 -14.08 3.56
N HIS A 294 7.86 -13.29 4.34
CA HIS A 294 7.36 -13.70 5.65
C HIS A 294 6.03 -14.43 5.53
N ILE A 295 5.85 -15.47 6.33
CA ILE A 295 4.57 -16.19 6.48
C ILE A 295 4.08 -15.94 7.90
N GLU A 296 2.90 -15.30 8.03
CA GLU A 296 2.42 -14.77 9.31
C GLU A 296 2.06 -15.85 10.32
N THR A 297 1.45 -16.96 9.85
CA THR A 297 0.98 -18.04 10.70
C THR A 297 1.60 -19.39 10.37
N PRO A 298 1.81 -20.28 11.38
CA PRO A 298 2.23 -21.66 11.13
C PRO A 298 1.28 -22.40 10.18
N ALA A 299 -0.04 -22.19 10.30
CA ALA A 299 -1.04 -22.85 9.47
C ALA A 299 -0.83 -22.57 7.96
N TYR A 300 -0.54 -21.33 7.56
CA TYR A 300 -0.23 -21.01 6.15
C TYR A 300 1.07 -21.67 5.69
N ARG A 301 2.05 -21.78 6.59
CA ARG A 301 3.31 -22.48 6.29
C ARG A 301 3.07 -23.97 6.07
N GLU A 302 2.28 -24.61 6.90
CA GLU A 302 1.90 -26.03 6.80
C GLU A 302 1.14 -26.30 5.50
N GLN A 303 0.17 -25.43 5.14
CA GLN A 303 -0.54 -25.51 3.86
C GLN A 303 0.44 -25.46 2.68
N LEU A 304 1.37 -24.52 2.66
CA LEU A 304 2.36 -24.44 1.57
C LEU A 304 3.27 -25.66 1.54
N LEU A 305 3.72 -26.17 2.68
CA LEU A 305 4.59 -27.36 2.77
C LEU A 305 3.88 -28.63 2.32
N SER A 306 2.54 -28.71 2.35
CA SER A 306 1.79 -29.86 1.81
C SER A 306 1.99 -30.07 0.30
N LEU A 307 2.51 -29.07 -0.43
CA LEU A 307 2.86 -29.19 -1.84
C LEU A 307 4.12 -30.04 -2.10
N GLY A 308 4.84 -30.48 -1.04
CA GLY A 308 6.00 -31.35 -1.13
C GLY A 308 7.14 -30.75 -1.96
N GLU A 309 7.64 -31.49 -2.93
CA GLU A 309 8.76 -31.07 -3.78
C GLU A 309 8.41 -29.92 -4.75
N THR A 310 7.12 -29.64 -4.97
CA THR A 310 6.67 -28.54 -5.83
C THR A 310 6.98 -27.16 -5.22
N ILE A 311 7.13 -27.06 -3.88
CA ILE A 311 7.29 -25.79 -3.18
C ILE A 311 8.73 -25.54 -2.71
N GLU A 312 9.18 -24.30 -2.86
CA GLU A 312 10.40 -23.78 -2.26
C GLU A 312 10.05 -22.56 -1.39
N LEU A 313 10.29 -22.63 -0.09
CA LEU A 313 10.07 -21.52 0.83
C LEU A 313 11.39 -20.82 1.11
N LYS A 314 11.51 -19.56 0.65
CA LYS A 314 12.60 -18.65 1.01
C LYS A 314 12.07 -17.61 1.97
N GLY A 315 12.80 -17.35 3.04
CA GLY A 315 12.48 -16.29 3.99
C GLY A 315 12.59 -14.89 3.38
N PHE A 316 12.69 -13.88 4.22
CA PHE A 316 12.93 -12.50 3.80
C PHE A 316 14.28 -12.39 3.09
N ILE A 317 14.30 -11.71 1.94
CA ILE A 317 15.50 -11.39 1.15
C ILE A 317 15.58 -9.86 0.93
N PRO A 318 16.78 -9.30 0.70
CA PRO A 318 16.97 -7.90 0.33
C PRO A 318 16.25 -7.53 -0.96
N GLN A 319 15.91 -6.24 -1.13
CA GLN A 319 15.17 -5.75 -2.29
C GLN A 319 15.88 -6.06 -3.63
N ALA A 320 17.19 -5.93 -3.68
CA ALA A 320 17.96 -6.24 -4.90
C ALA A 320 17.81 -7.71 -5.31
N GLU A 321 17.84 -8.64 -4.34
CA GLU A 321 17.63 -10.05 -4.57
C GLU A 321 16.18 -10.37 -4.98
N ALA A 322 15.21 -9.64 -4.39
CA ALA A 322 13.79 -9.75 -4.79
C ALA A 322 13.60 -9.35 -6.26
N LEU A 323 14.20 -8.24 -6.69
CA LEU A 323 14.19 -7.82 -8.10
C LEU A 323 14.87 -8.82 -9.03
N ALA A 324 15.97 -9.43 -8.60
CA ALA A 324 16.63 -10.49 -9.35
C ALA A 324 15.74 -11.74 -9.45
N ALA A 325 15.06 -12.13 -8.38
CA ALA A 325 14.09 -13.23 -8.38
C ALA A 325 12.91 -12.99 -9.32
N ILE A 326 12.39 -11.75 -9.37
CA ILE A 326 11.35 -11.33 -10.33
C ILE A 326 11.82 -11.56 -11.77
N ARG A 327 13.06 -11.22 -12.10
CA ARG A 327 13.61 -11.36 -13.45
C ARG A 327 13.93 -12.80 -13.84
N SER A 328 14.23 -13.66 -12.87
CA SER A 328 14.65 -15.05 -13.07
C SER A 328 13.51 -16.07 -12.99
N THR A 329 12.27 -15.62 -12.92
CA THR A 329 11.08 -16.50 -12.91
C THR A 329 10.45 -16.61 -14.29
N ASP A 330 9.66 -17.64 -14.51
CA ASP A 330 8.82 -17.78 -15.71
C ASP A 330 7.50 -17.00 -15.55
N TYR A 331 6.87 -17.14 -14.39
CA TYR A 331 5.66 -16.41 -14.02
C TYR A 331 5.79 -15.82 -12.63
N LEU A 332 5.10 -14.70 -12.42
CA LEU A 332 4.91 -14.08 -11.11
C LEU A 332 3.55 -14.48 -10.55
N LEU A 333 3.54 -15.02 -9.34
CA LEU A 333 2.31 -15.41 -8.66
C LEU A 333 1.78 -14.27 -7.81
N LEU A 334 0.52 -13.88 -8.03
CA LEU A 334 -0.20 -12.96 -7.17
C LEU A 334 -1.41 -13.64 -6.57
N ILE A 335 -1.54 -13.61 -5.26
CA ILE A 335 -2.73 -14.07 -4.54
C ILE A 335 -3.27 -12.91 -3.72
N THR A 336 -4.55 -12.57 -3.90
CA THR A 336 -5.26 -11.64 -3.03
C THR A 336 -6.77 -11.85 -3.08
N HIS A 337 -7.37 -11.89 -1.89
CA HIS A 337 -8.83 -11.94 -1.72
C HIS A 337 -9.41 -10.52 -1.51
N ASP A 338 -8.57 -9.49 -1.56
CA ASP A 338 -8.99 -8.10 -1.36
C ASP A 338 -9.63 -7.54 -2.62
N ARG A 339 -10.85 -7.02 -2.48
CA ARG A 339 -11.61 -6.39 -3.57
C ARG A 339 -11.18 -4.92 -3.80
N ILE A 340 -10.71 -4.25 -2.76
CA ILE A 340 -10.53 -2.79 -2.77
C ILE A 340 -9.08 -2.40 -2.98
N ASN A 341 -8.16 -3.05 -2.26
CA ASN A 341 -6.76 -2.67 -2.26
C ASN A 341 -5.94 -3.48 -3.27
N VAL A 342 -4.98 -2.81 -3.89
CA VAL A 342 -3.97 -3.43 -4.76
C VAL A 342 -2.63 -3.41 -4.05
N ALA A 343 -2.08 -4.59 -3.76
CA ALA A 343 -0.79 -4.72 -3.10
C ALA A 343 0.32 -4.08 -3.95
N ALA A 344 1.26 -3.39 -3.30
CA ALA A 344 2.37 -2.70 -3.98
C ALA A 344 3.21 -3.65 -4.88
N LYS A 345 3.34 -4.92 -4.49
CA LYS A 345 4.04 -5.94 -5.27
C LYS A 345 3.45 -6.17 -6.68
N PHE A 346 2.17 -5.91 -6.89
CA PHE A 346 1.56 -5.97 -8.22
C PHE A 346 2.27 -5.01 -9.19
N TYR A 347 2.54 -3.79 -8.75
CA TYR A 347 3.24 -2.81 -9.57
C TYR A 347 4.72 -3.19 -9.77
N ASP A 348 5.39 -3.74 -8.76
CA ASP A 348 6.75 -4.26 -8.91
C ASP A 348 6.78 -5.41 -9.94
N TYR A 349 5.73 -6.24 -9.99
CA TYR A 349 5.57 -7.29 -10.99
C TYR A 349 5.37 -6.71 -12.39
N LEU A 350 4.55 -5.67 -12.55
CA LEU A 350 4.43 -4.96 -13.83
C LEU A 350 5.78 -4.44 -14.32
N GLY A 351 6.58 -3.81 -13.41
CA GLY A 351 7.92 -3.33 -13.71
C GLY A 351 8.93 -4.44 -13.99
N GLY A 352 8.66 -5.65 -13.48
CA GLY A 352 9.53 -6.83 -13.67
C GLY A 352 9.50 -7.43 -15.06
N GLY A 353 8.48 -7.14 -15.86
CA GLY A 353 8.37 -7.57 -17.24
C GLY A 353 8.19 -9.09 -17.41
N LYS A 354 7.54 -9.74 -16.47
CA LYS A 354 7.18 -11.15 -16.52
C LYS A 354 5.66 -11.34 -16.47
N PRO A 355 5.11 -12.37 -17.11
CA PRO A 355 3.69 -12.65 -17.05
C PRO A 355 3.26 -12.97 -15.61
N ILE A 356 2.07 -12.48 -15.25
CA ILE A 356 1.49 -12.64 -13.92
C ILE A 356 0.38 -13.69 -13.97
N LEU A 357 0.44 -14.69 -13.09
CA LEU A 357 -0.69 -15.58 -12.80
C LEU A 357 -1.31 -15.13 -11.48
N ALA A 358 -2.56 -14.74 -11.51
CA ALA A 358 -3.22 -14.07 -10.40
C ALA A 358 -4.47 -14.80 -9.93
N ALA A 359 -4.47 -15.27 -8.68
CA ALA A 359 -5.68 -15.69 -7.98
C ALA A 359 -6.23 -14.48 -7.22
N VAL A 360 -7.30 -13.84 -7.75
CA VAL A 360 -7.78 -12.55 -7.27
C VAL A 360 -9.31 -12.50 -7.16
N HIS A 361 -9.80 -11.53 -6.38
CA HIS A 361 -11.24 -11.29 -6.29
C HIS A 361 -11.80 -10.87 -7.68
N PRO A 362 -12.90 -11.48 -8.17
CA PRO A 362 -13.42 -11.22 -9.52
C PRO A 362 -13.91 -9.78 -9.74
N GLU A 363 -14.30 -9.06 -8.70
CA GLU A 363 -14.69 -7.65 -8.76
C GLU A 363 -13.57 -6.70 -8.28
N GLY A 364 -12.35 -7.22 -8.08
CA GLY A 364 -11.23 -6.44 -7.54
C GLY A 364 -10.49 -5.61 -8.59
N ASP A 365 -9.86 -4.53 -8.13
CA ASP A 365 -9.06 -3.65 -9.00
C ASP A 365 -7.83 -4.37 -9.60
N VAL A 366 -7.31 -5.43 -8.97
CA VAL A 366 -6.21 -6.22 -9.54
C VAL A 366 -6.62 -6.87 -10.85
N ARG A 367 -7.81 -7.47 -10.91
CA ARG A 367 -8.37 -8.04 -12.15
C ARG A 367 -8.41 -6.97 -13.25
N ARG A 368 -9.05 -5.82 -12.96
CA ARG A 368 -9.17 -4.71 -13.92
C ARG A 368 -7.80 -4.26 -14.45
N LEU A 369 -6.81 -4.13 -13.56
CA LEU A 369 -5.46 -3.72 -13.94
C LEU A 369 -4.73 -4.76 -14.80
N LEU A 370 -4.93 -6.06 -14.54
CA LEU A 370 -4.39 -7.13 -15.38
C LEU A 370 -5.00 -7.11 -16.78
N GLU A 371 -6.33 -6.95 -16.88
CA GLU A 371 -7.04 -6.85 -18.15
C GLU A 371 -6.61 -5.61 -18.94
N GLU A 372 -6.44 -4.47 -18.27
CA GLU A 372 -6.04 -3.21 -18.88
C GLU A 372 -4.58 -3.22 -19.39
N THR A 373 -3.69 -3.90 -18.68
CA THR A 373 -2.26 -4.01 -19.01
C THR A 373 -1.92 -5.22 -19.86
N HIS A 374 -2.83 -6.18 -20.00
CA HIS A 374 -2.59 -7.49 -20.61
C HIS A 374 -1.31 -8.16 -20.06
N SER A 375 -1.01 -7.92 -18.76
CA SER A 375 0.25 -8.37 -18.14
C SER A 375 0.20 -9.80 -17.61
N GLY A 376 -0.92 -10.50 -17.74
CA GLY A 376 -1.05 -11.88 -17.28
C GLY A 376 -2.47 -12.42 -17.36
N GLN A 377 -2.67 -13.55 -16.66
CA GLN A 377 -3.96 -14.23 -16.54
C GLN A 377 -4.46 -14.13 -15.09
N TRP A 378 -5.78 -14.26 -14.92
CA TRP A 378 -6.39 -14.28 -13.60
C TRP A 378 -7.43 -15.40 -13.46
N ALA A 379 -7.60 -15.85 -12.22
CA ALA A 379 -8.67 -16.74 -11.80
C ALA A 379 -9.30 -16.21 -10.52
N ASP A 380 -10.56 -16.57 -10.24
CA ASP A 380 -11.21 -16.25 -8.98
C ASP A 380 -10.44 -16.90 -7.81
N SER A 381 -10.02 -16.07 -6.86
CA SER A 381 -9.30 -16.52 -5.67
C SER A 381 -10.09 -17.45 -4.75
N GLY A 382 -11.40 -17.51 -4.91
CA GLY A 382 -12.32 -18.42 -4.21
C GLY A 382 -12.59 -19.75 -4.96
N ASP A 383 -12.15 -19.88 -6.22
CA ASP A 383 -12.42 -21.05 -7.06
C ASP A 383 -11.13 -21.84 -7.36
N PRO A 384 -10.88 -22.97 -6.65
CA PRO A 384 -9.69 -23.80 -6.89
C PRO A 384 -9.70 -24.43 -8.29
N GLN A 385 -10.86 -24.68 -8.92
CA GLN A 385 -10.93 -25.25 -10.25
C GLN A 385 -10.56 -24.22 -11.33
N ALA A 386 -10.94 -22.94 -11.16
CA ALA A 386 -10.50 -21.87 -12.06
C ALA A 386 -8.99 -21.65 -11.94
N ILE A 387 -8.42 -21.66 -10.73
CA ILE A 387 -6.98 -21.56 -10.51
C ILE A 387 -6.24 -22.74 -11.12
N ARG A 388 -6.78 -23.97 -10.97
CA ARG A 388 -6.21 -25.17 -11.57
C ARG A 388 -6.13 -25.04 -13.10
N ARG A 389 -7.23 -24.65 -13.77
CA ARG A 389 -7.25 -24.45 -15.24
C ARG A 389 -6.22 -23.42 -15.69
N MET A 390 -6.12 -22.27 -14.99
CA MET A 390 -5.10 -21.25 -15.27
C MET A 390 -3.66 -21.81 -15.16
N LEU A 391 -3.37 -22.64 -14.15
CA LEU A 391 -2.07 -23.28 -13.98
C LEU A 391 -1.79 -24.33 -15.06
N GLU A 392 -2.79 -25.13 -15.43
CA GLU A 392 -2.69 -26.11 -16.53
C GLU A 392 -2.33 -25.42 -17.85
N GLU A 393 -3.03 -24.34 -18.20
CA GLU A 393 -2.72 -23.54 -19.38
C GLU A 393 -1.33 -22.94 -19.34
N ALA A 394 -0.92 -22.39 -18.21
CA ALA A 394 0.40 -21.81 -18.05
C ALA A 394 1.53 -22.81 -18.25
N VAL A 395 1.35 -24.07 -17.81
CA VAL A 395 2.36 -25.14 -17.94
C VAL A 395 2.35 -25.80 -19.32
N THR A 396 1.18 -25.88 -19.98
CA THR A 396 1.05 -26.64 -21.25
C THR A 396 1.20 -25.79 -22.50
N SER A 397 0.60 -24.59 -22.52
CA SER A 397 0.50 -23.78 -23.74
C SER A 397 1.35 -22.51 -23.75
N PHE A 398 1.87 -22.06 -22.63
CA PHE A 398 2.59 -20.78 -22.50
C PHE A 398 1.86 -19.57 -23.11
N ASN A 399 0.54 -19.66 -23.22
CA ASN A 399 -0.25 -18.69 -23.96
C ASN A 399 -0.63 -17.54 -23.02
N LEU A 400 0.00 -16.39 -23.22
CA LEU A 400 -0.62 -15.14 -22.83
C LEU A 400 -1.70 -14.85 -23.88
N ALA A 401 -2.94 -14.75 -23.44
CA ALA A 401 -4.09 -14.50 -24.33
C ALA A 401 -3.96 -13.22 -25.16
N ALA A 402 -3.10 -12.27 -24.74
CA ALA A 402 -2.81 -11.06 -25.47
C ALA A 402 -1.35 -10.60 -25.25
N LYS A 403 -0.82 -9.81 -26.18
CA LYS A 403 0.46 -9.13 -26.05
C LYS A 403 0.33 -8.05 -24.94
N PRO A 404 1.32 -7.94 -24.01
CA PRO A 404 1.30 -6.90 -22.99
C PRO A 404 1.18 -5.49 -23.56
N ASN A 405 0.36 -4.67 -22.95
CA ASN A 405 0.24 -3.26 -23.29
C ASN A 405 1.35 -2.47 -22.59
N PHE A 406 2.50 -2.37 -23.22
CA PHE A 406 3.70 -1.74 -22.63
C PHE A 406 3.49 -0.24 -22.36
N GLU A 407 2.72 0.48 -23.17
CA GLU A 407 2.38 1.87 -22.93
C GLU A 407 1.56 2.01 -21.63
N ARG A 408 0.56 1.15 -21.48
CA ARG A 408 -0.26 1.14 -20.27
C ARG A 408 0.54 0.72 -19.03
N ILE A 409 1.42 -0.28 -19.15
CA ILE A 409 2.35 -0.67 -18.08
C ILE A 409 3.26 0.51 -17.70
N ALA A 410 3.84 1.22 -18.69
CA ALA A 410 4.70 2.38 -18.46
C ALA A 410 3.96 3.52 -17.74
N SER A 411 2.65 3.66 -17.92
CA SER A 411 1.85 4.66 -17.21
C SER A 411 1.77 4.44 -15.70
N TYR A 412 2.09 3.22 -15.22
CA TYR A 412 2.21 2.89 -13.79
C TYR A 412 3.62 3.08 -13.23
N HIS A 413 4.59 3.57 -14.02
CA HIS A 413 5.85 4.03 -13.45
C HIS A 413 5.61 5.27 -12.57
N ARG A 414 6.35 5.38 -11.46
CA ARG A 414 6.12 6.45 -10.46
C ARG A 414 6.32 7.86 -11.02
N ARG A 415 7.14 8.03 -12.06
CA ARG A 415 7.37 9.34 -12.69
C ARG A 415 6.09 9.90 -13.33
N PRO A 416 5.40 9.25 -14.28
CA PRO A 416 4.12 9.74 -14.82
C PRO A 416 3.02 9.84 -13.75
N LEU A 417 2.98 8.95 -12.77
CA LEU A 417 2.03 9.06 -11.66
C LEU A 417 2.27 10.32 -10.83
N THR A 418 3.53 10.68 -10.57
CA THR A 418 3.88 11.93 -9.87
C THR A 418 3.57 13.17 -10.72
N ALA A 419 3.71 13.10 -12.05
CA ALA A 419 3.30 14.19 -12.94
C ALA A 419 1.79 14.49 -12.84
N ARG A 420 0.94 13.48 -12.57
CA ARG A 420 -0.49 13.69 -12.29
C ARG A 420 -0.70 14.47 -10.98
N TYR A 421 0.08 14.20 -9.93
CA TYR A 421 0.06 15.02 -8.70
C TYR A 421 0.48 16.46 -8.98
N ALA A 422 1.53 16.64 -9.79
CA ALA A 422 2.00 17.97 -10.16
C ALA A 422 0.91 18.77 -10.91
N ALA A 423 0.18 18.14 -11.82
CA ALA A 423 -0.94 18.77 -12.53
C ALA A 423 -2.06 19.20 -11.57
N ILE A 424 -2.46 18.31 -10.65
CA ILE A 424 -3.48 18.62 -9.61
C ILE A 424 -3.03 19.80 -8.75
N LEU A 425 -1.81 19.78 -8.24
CA LEU A 425 -1.29 20.83 -7.36
C LEU A 425 -1.22 22.18 -8.08
N LYS A 426 -0.78 22.20 -9.36
CA LYS A 426 -0.75 23.42 -10.19
C LYS A 426 -2.15 23.97 -10.40
N GLN A 427 -3.10 23.11 -10.77
CA GLN A 427 -4.49 23.51 -10.99
C GLN A 427 -5.12 24.13 -9.71
N LEU A 428 -4.97 23.47 -8.56
CA LEU A 428 -5.53 23.98 -7.31
C LEU A 428 -4.97 25.33 -6.90
N VAL A 429 -3.69 25.57 -7.13
CA VAL A 429 -3.07 26.87 -6.83
C VAL A 429 -3.50 27.95 -7.83
N GLU A 430 -3.68 27.60 -9.10
CA GLU A 430 -4.22 28.51 -10.10
C GLU A 430 -5.66 28.93 -9.79
N ASP A 431 -6.51 27.97 -9.43
CA ASP A 431 -7.91 28.23 -9.05
C ASP A 431 -8.01 29.12 -7.82
N LYS A 432 -7.13 28.92 -6.82
CA LYS A 432 -7.01 29.83 -5.68
C LYS A 432 -6.65 31.25 -6.13
N ARG A 433 -5.67 31.42 -7.02
CA ARG A 433 -5.25 32.72 -7.51
C ARG A 433 -6.37 33.43 -8.29
N LYS A 434 -7.15 32.70 -9.08
CA LYS A 434 -8.32 33.25 -9.80
C LYS A 434 -9.39 33.72 -8.83
N LYS A 435 -9.72 32.93 -7.80
CA LYS A 435 -10.69 33.34 -6.76
C LYS A 435 -10.25 34.57 -5.98
N GLY A 436 -8.97 34.68 -5.63
CA GLY A 436 -8.42 35.84 -4.92
C GLY A 436 -8.38 37.14 -5.77
N ARG A 437 -8.40 37.02 -7.11
CA ARG A 437 -8.50 38.16 -8.03
C ARG A 437 -9.94 38.58 -8.33
N ALA A 438 -10.92 37.72 -8.09
CA ALA A 438 -12.33 37.94 -8.34
C ALA A 438 -13.06 38.55 -7.13
N LEU A 439 -12.39 38.69 -5.99
CA LEU A 439 -12.91 39.41 -4.82
C LEU A 439 -12.47 40.87 -4.95
N PRO A 440 -13.42 41.86 -4.95
CA PRO A 440 -13.12 43.29 -5.10
C PRO A 440 -12.32 43.84 -3.92
#